data_30b3a688977481a84da4f9d4a6418bd5
#
_entry.id   30b3a688977481a84da4f9d4a6418bd5
#
_cell.length_a   1.000
_cell.length_b   1.000
_cell.length_c   1.000
_cell.angle_alpha   90.00
_cell.angle_beta   90.00
_cell.angle_gamma   90.00
#
_symmetry.space_group_name_H-M   'P 1'
#
loop_
_entity.id
_entity.type
_entity.pdbx_description
1 polymer ?
#
loop_
_entity_poly.entity_id
_entity_poly.type
_entity_poly.pdbx_seq_one_letter_code
_entity_poly.pdbx_strand_id
1 'polypeptide(L)'
;GPSLSPFNAWLLVKGLETLEMRVRRQCEVALAVARFLEKHPKVKRTLYPGLASHPQHDLAAQQMTGFGSVVCFEAGTSKDQAFRVMNALKLVDISNNLGDTKSLSTHPATTTHRRLSPEERAALGISDAFIRISAGIEDEADLIADLDQALKQI
;
A
#
# COMPACT_ATOMS: atom_id res chain seq x y z
N GLY A 1 6.44 33.21 -7.01
CA GLY A 1 7.64 32.78 -7.74
C GLY A 1 8.05 31.37 -7.36
N PRO A 2 9.00 30.75 -8.05
CA PRO A 2 9.37 29.34 -7.81
C PRO A 2 10.23 29.14 -6.57
N SER A 3 10.47 30.17 -5.75
CA SER A 3 11.29 30.04 -4.55
C SER A 3 10.47 29.56 -3.34
N LEU A 4 11.04 28.60 -2.64
CA LEU A 4 10.46 28.05 -1.40
C LEU A 4 10.54 29.10 -0.28
N SER A 5 9.45 29.29 0.46
CA SER A 5 9.49 30.17 1.63
C SER A 5 10.39 29.59 2.73
N PRO A 6 11.04 30.43 3.57
CA PRO A 6 11.86 29.95 4.67
C PRO A 6 11.11 29.02 5.65
N PHE A 7 9.85 29.30 5.92
CA PHE A 7 9.00 28.45 6.77
C PHE A 7 8.78 27.05 6.14
N ASN A 8 8.45 27.00 4.85
CA ASN A 8 8.28 25.71 4.15
C ASN A 8 9.60 24.95 4.07
N ALA A 9 10.72 25.64 3.85
CA ALA A 9 12.06 25.02 3.86
C ALA A 9 12.37 24.40 5.24
N TRP A 10 12.12 25.15 6.31
CA TRP A 10 12.29 24.64 7.67
C TRP A 10 11.39 23.42 7.94
N LEU A 11 10.12 23.45 7.53
CA LEU A 11 9.20 22.34 7.72
C LEU A 11 9.67 21.07 7.00
N LEU A 12 10.19 21.22 5.77
CA LEU A 12 10.76 20.08 5.03
C LEU A 12 11.99 19.50 5.73
N VAL A 13 12.91 20.37 6.21
CA VAL A 13 14.09 19.91 6.98
C VAL A 13 13.65 19.15 8.23
N LYS A 14 12.64 19.65 8.96
CA LYS A 14 12.08 18.96 10.13
C LYS A 14 11.47 17.60 9.77
N GLY A 15 10.79 17.50 8.63
CA GLY A 15 10.27 16.23 8.12
C GLY A 15 11.38 15.22 7.78
N LEU A 16 12.52 15.68 7.29
CA LEU A 16 13.67 14.83 6.95
C LEU A 16 14.37 14.25 8.19
N GLU A 17 14.38 14.96 9.32
CA GLU A 17 15.08 14.52 10.54
C GLU A 17 14.61 13.13 11.04
N THR A 18 13.36 12.77 10.82
CA THR A 18 12.78 11.49 11.24
C THR A 18 12.46 10.56 10.08
N LEU A 19 12.85 10.90 8.85
CA LEU A 19 12.44 10.14 7.66
C LEU A 19 12.90 8.68 7.73
N GLU A 20 14.15 8.43 8.08
CA GLU A 20 14.71 7.08 8.16
C GLU A 20 13.95 6.21 9.17
N MET A 21 13.66 6.74 10.36
CA MET A 21 12.91 6.02 11.39
C MET A 21 11.50 5.65 10.90
N ARG A 22 10.81 6.58 10.25
CA ARG A 22 9.47 6.36 9.70
C ARG A 22 9.50 5.30 8.58
N VAL A 23 10.43 5.43 7.64
CA VAL A 23 10.54 4.49 6.52
C VAL A 23 10.89 3.08 7.00
N ARG A 24 11.79 2.94 7.97
CA ARG A 24 12.09 1.63 8.57
C ARG A 24 10.84 1.00 9.18
N ARG A 25 10.11 1.77 10.01
CA ARG A 25 8.88 1.26 10.62
C ARG A 25 7.81 0.92 9.57
N GLN A 26 7.64 1.76 8.54
CA GLN A 26 6.74 1.49 7.42
C GLN A 26 7.09 0.20 6.67
N CYS A 27 8.38 -0.09 6.46
CA CYS A 27 8.81 -1.34 5.83
C CYS A 27 8.46 -2.57 6.67
N GLU A 28 8.64 -2.49 8.01
CA GLU A 28 8.28 -3.57 8.94
C GLU A 28 6.78 -3.85 8.90
N VAL A 29 5.97 -2.81 9.05
CA VAL A 29 4.50 -2.88 8.99
C VAL A 29 4.03 -3.42 7.64
N ALA A 30 4.60 -2.92 6.53
CA ALA A 30 4.26 -3.39 5.19
C ALA A 30 4.57 -4.89 5.01
N LEU A 31 5.69 -5.37 5.54
CA LEU A 31 6.03 -6.79 5.46
C LEU A 31 5.07 -7.66 6.28
N ALA A 32 4.67 -7.22 7.48
CA ALA A 32 3.69 -7.93 8.31
C ALA A 32 2.33 -8.01 7.61
N VAL A 33 1.85 -6.88 7.09
CA VAL A 33 0.61 -6.78 6.30
C VAL A 33 0.66 -7.66 5.05
N ALA A 34 1.78 -7.62 4.29
CA ALA A 34 1.92 -8.42 3.08
C ALA A 34 1.89 -9.93 3.37
N ARG A 35 2.55 -10.38 4.44
CA ARG A 35 2.54 -11.79 4.89
C ARG A 35 1.15 -12.25 5.33
N PHE A 36 0.38 -11.38 5.98
CA PHE A 36 -1.01 -11.65 6.33
C PHE A 36 -1.87 -11.81 5.08
N LEU A 37 -1.81 -10.82 4.17
CA LEU A 37 -2.59 -10.80 2.93
C LEU A 37 -2.29 -11.99 2.02
N GLU A 38 -1.01 -12.39 1.91
CA GLU A 38 -0.58 -13.53 1.08
C GLU A 38 -1.25 -14.85 1.51
N LYS A 39 -1.56 -14.99 2.80
CA LYS A 39 -2.16 -16.21 3.37
C LYS A 39 -3.68 -16.12 3.51
N HIS A 40 -4.27 -14.96 3.29
CA HIS A 40 -5.69 -14.74 3.53
C HIS A 40 -6.55 -15.34 2.41
N PRO A 41 -7.58 -16.17 2.72
CA PRO A 41 -8.37 -16.93 1.73
C PRO A 41 -9.18 -16.05 0.76
N LYS A 42 -9.47 -14.80 1.11
CA LYS A 42 -10.19 -13.83 0.26
C LYS A 42 -9.27 -12.99 -0.62
N VAL A 43 -7.96 -13.16 -0.49
CA VAL A 43 -6.94 -12.46 -1.29
C VAL A 43 -6.43 -13.43 -2.35
N LYS A 44 -6.61 -13.05 -3.62
CA LYS A 44 -6.18 -13.87 -4.76
C LYS A 44 -4.68 -13.76 -5.02
N ARG A 45 -4.12 -12.57 -4.84
CA ARG A 45 -2.72 -12.28 -5.11
C ARG A 45 -2.25 -11.13 -4.23
N THR A 46 -1.02 -11.22 -3.73
CA THR A 46 -0.33 -10.13 -3.04
C THR A 46 0.96 -9.82 -3.76
N LEU A 47 1.25 -8.54 -3.97
CA LEU A 47 2.48 -8.05 -4.59
C LEU A 47 3.22 -7.16 -3.59
N TYR A 48 4.34 -7.64 -3.12
CA TYR A 48 5.26 -6.90 -2.25
C TYR A 48 6.69 -7.47 -2.42
N PRO A 49 7.70 -6.64 -2.72
CA PRO A 49 9.05 -7.14 -3.00
C PRO A 49 9.70 -7.91 -1.85
N GLY A 50 9.23 -7.68 -0.61
CA GLY A 50 9.71 -8.39 0.57
C GLY A 50 9.16 -9.82 0.76
N LEU A 51 8.21 -10.25 -0.07
CA LEU A 51 7.73 -11.64 -0.07
C LEU A 51 8.61 -12.50 -1.00
N ALA A 52 8.95 -13.69 -0.55
CA ALA A 52 9.73 -14.65 -1.37
C ALA A 52 8.96 -15.09 -2.63
N SER A 53 7.64 -14.98 -2.63
CA SER A 53 6.78 -15.23 -3.80
C SER A 53 6.83 -14.13 -4.87
N HIS A 54 7.41 -12.96 -4.55
CA HIS A 54 7.51 -11.87 -5.53
C HIS A 54 8.56 -12.19 -6.59
N PRO A 55 8.26 -12.06 -7.89
CA PRO A 55 9.16 -12.49 -8.98
C PRO A 55 10.51 -11.77 -9.00
N GLN A 56 10.62 -10.61 -8.37
CA GLN A 56 11.86 -9.81 -8.28
C GLN A 56 12.38 -9.71 -6.84
N HIS A 57 12.01 -10.64 -5.95
CA HIS A 57 12.44 -10.60 -4.54
C HIS A 57 13.96 -10.56 -4.40
N ASP A 58 14.68 -11.43 -5.09
CA ASP A 58 16.14 -11.51 -4.99
C ASP A 58 16.82 -10.25 -5.53
N LEU A 59 16.31 -9.67 -6.61
CA LEU A 59 16.80 -8.39 -7.13
C LEU A 59 16.55 -7.26 -6.13
N ALA A 60 15.36 -7.18 -5.54
CA ALA A 60 15.04 -6.19 -4.53
C ALA A 60 15.94 -6.33 -3.30
N ALA A 61 16.19 -7.55 -2.83
CA ALA A 61 17.10 -7.84 -1.71
C ALA A 61 18.55 -7.43 -1.96
N GLN A 62 18.99 -7.44 -3.22
CA GLN A 62 20.33 -6.96 -3.59
C GLN A 62 20.43 -5.44 -3.67
N GLN A 63 19.35 -4.75 -4.03
CA GLN A 63 19.37 -3.31 -4.30
C GLN A 63 18.83 -2.45 -3.15
N MET A 64 18.06 -3.03 -2.23
CA MET A 64 17.32 -2.29 -1.21
C MET A 64 17.68 -2.80 0.18
N THR A 65 17.80 -1.88 1.15
CA THR A 65 17.96 -2.22 2.58
C THR A 65 16.65 -2.52 3.29
N GLY A 66 15.51 -2.19 2.65
CA GLY A 66 14.14 -2.51 3.04
C GLY A 66 13.27 -2.52 1.78
N PHE A 67 12.09 -3.11 1.84
CA PHE A 67 11.27 -3.39 0.65
C PHE A 67 10.18 -2.34 0.38
N GLY A 68 10.23 -1.20 1.09
CA GLY A 68 9.28 -0.10 0.94
C GLY A 68 7.98 -0.29 1.74
N SER A 69 7.11 0.71 1.65
CA SER A 69 5.85 0.76 2.41
C SER A 69 4.61 0.39 1.57
N VAL A 70 4.77 0.11 0.29
CA VAL A 70 3.63 -0.09 -0.63
C VAL A 70 3.37 -1.58 -0.84
N VAL A 71 2.18 -2.03 -0.43
CA VAL A 71 1.67 -3.38 -0.63
C VAL A 71 0.48 -3.32 -1.57
N CYS A 72 0.44 -4.19 -2.56
CA CYS A 72 -0.70 -4.32 -3.46
C CYS A 72 -1.30 -5.72 -3.35
N PHE A 73 -2.64 -5.82 -3.46
CA PHE A 73 -3.31 -7.11 -3.41
C PHE A 73 -4.64 -7.09 -4.18
N GLU A 74 -5.13 -8.26 -4.54
CA GLU A 74 -6.43 -8.44 -5.16
C GLU A 74 -7.44 -8.97 -4.12
N ALA A 75 -8.43 -8.13 -3.77
CA ALA A 75 -9.51 -8.46 -2.84
C ALA A 75 -10.69 -9.06 -3.59
N GLY A 76 -10.84 -10.37 -3.55
CA GLY A 76 -11.84 -11.09 -4.34
C GLY A 76 -11.54 -11.04 -5.85
N THR A 77 -12.57 -10.87 -6.68
CA THR A 77 -12.48 -10.96 -8.15
C THR A 77 -13.13 -9.79 -8.90
N SER A 78 -13.74 -8.84 -8.19
CA SER A 78 -14.48 -7.74 -8.80
C SER A 78 -14.21 -6.39 -8.12
N LYS A 79 -14.48 -5.32 -8.85
CA LYS A 79 -14.45 -3.94 -8.34
C LYS A 79 -15.35 -3.75 -7.12
N ASP A 80 -16.56 -4.32 -7.15
CA ASP A 80 -17.51 -4.17 -6.05
C ASP A 80 -17.02 -4.84 -4.77
N GLN A 81 -16.31 -5.97 -4.87
CA GLN A 81 -15.66 -6.60 -3.73
C GLN A 81 -14.51 -5.74 -3.19
N ALA A 82 -13.65 -5.21 -4.07
CA ALA A 82 -12.60 -4.29 -3.66
C ALA A 82 -13.16 -3.06 -2.94
N PHE A 83 -14.24 -2.48 -3.45
CA PHE A 83 -14.89 -1.32 -2.82
C PHE A 83 -15.55 -1.66 -1.48
N ARG A 84 -16.17 -2.84 -1.34
CA ARG A 84 -16.69 -3.28 -0.04
C ARG A 84 -15.58 -3.41 1.00
N VAL A 85 -14.44 -3.98 0.62
CA VAL A 85 -13.27 -4.06 1.51
C VAL A 85 -12.80 -2.67 1.88
N MET A 86 -12.53 -1.79 0.90
CA MET A 86 -12.00 -0.44 1.17
C MET A 86 -12.96 0.38 2.04
N ASN A 87 -14.27 0.32 1.78
CA ASN A 87 -15.27 1.07 2.56
C ASN A 87 -15.49 0.52 3.97
N ALA A 88 -15.07 -0.71 4.24
CA ALA A 88 -15.15 -1.33 5.57
C ALA A 88 -13.92 -1.08 6.45
N LEU A 89 -12.83 -0.53 5.87
CA LEU A 89 -11.65 -0.14 6.63
C LEU A 89 -12.00 0.96 7.64
N LYS A 90 -11.44 0.87 8.84
CA LYS A 90 -11.68 1.79 9.96
C LYS A 90 -10.44 2.56 10.37
N LEU A 91 -9.27 1.97 10.17
CA LEU A 91 -7.98 2.54 10.52
C LEU A 91 -7.27 3.09 9.29
N VAL A 92 -7.37 2.39 8.16
CA VAL A 92 -6.74 2.77 6.90
C VAL A 92 -7.62 3.78 6.16
N ASP A 93 -7.11 4.97 5.92
CA ASP A 93 -7.82 6.04 5.19
C ASP A 93 -7.80 5.79 3.67
N ILE A 94 -8.83 6.27 2.96
CA ILE A 94 -8.87 6.22 1.49
C ILE A 94 -8.22 7.48 0.92
N SER A 95 -7.08 7.33 0.24
CA SER A 95 -6.34 8.43 -0.39
C SER A 95 -5.43 7.94 -1.51
N ASN A 96 -5.22 8.78 -2.51
CA ASN A 96 -4.27 8.50 -3.61
C ASN A 96 -2.81 8.75 -3.24
N ASN A 97 -2.54 9.36 -2.10
CA ASN A 97 -1.19 9.63 -1.61
C ASN A 97 -0.48 8.35 -1.15
N LEU A 98 0.79 8.48 -0.83
CA LEU A 98 1.61 7.42 -0.23
C LEU A 98 2.71 8.05 0.63
N GLY A 99 3.29 7.27 1.55
CA GLY A 99 4.40 7.68 2.38
C GLY A 99 4.01 8.52 3.61
N ASP A 100 2.72 8.63 3.92
CA ASP A 100 2.24 9.27 5.15
C ASP A 100 2.57 8.39 6.38
N THR A 101 2.52 8.98 7.57
CA THR A 101 2.56 8.24 8.84
C THR A 101 1.30 7.42 9.07
N LYS A 102 0.20 7.78 8.40
CA LYS A 102 -1.04 7.01 8.34
C LYS A 102 -1.01 6.00 7.20
N SER A 103 -1.62 4.85 7.43
CA SER A 103 -1.89 3.89 6.36
C SER A 103 -2.98 4.40 5.43
N LEU A 104 -2.71 4.32 4.13
CA LEU A 104 -3.59 4.84 3.08
C LEU A 104 -3.92 3.73 2.08
N SER A 105 -5.17 3.67 1.63
CA SER A 105 -5.61 2.75 0.58
C SER A 105 -6.11 3.49 -0.65
N THR A 106 -5.90 2.90 -1.83
CA THR A 106 -6.48 3.39 -3.09
C THR A 106 -6.84 2.24 -4.01
N HIS A 107 -7.80 2.48 -4.90
CA HIS A 107 -8.17 1.59 -5.99
C HIS A 107 -7.56 2.10 -7.30
N PRO A 108 -6.42 1.58 -7.77
CA PRO A 108 -5.68 2.14 -8.90
C PRO A 108 -6.48 2.22 -10.17
N ALA A 109 -7.30 1.22 -10.48
CA ALA A 109 -8.07 1.18 -11.73
C ALA A 109 -9.06 2.35 -11.89
N THR A 110 -9.59 2.91 -10.79
CA THR A 110 -10.54 4.05 -10.83
C THR A 110 -9.92 5.39 -10.45
N THR A 111 -8.66 5.40 -10.03
CA THR A 111 -7.97 6.60 -9.56
C THR A 111 -6.70 6.88 -10.36
N THR A 112 -5.58 6.38 -9.93
CA THR A 112 -4.25 6.68 -10.51
C THR A 112 -4.08 6.17 -11.94
N HIS A 113 -4.77 5.09 -12.33
CA HIS A 113 -4.69 4.47 -13.66
C HIS A 113 -6.01 4.54 -14.45
N ARG A 114 -6.94 5.44 -14.06
CA ARG A 114 -8.26 5.57 -14.69
C ARG A 114 -8.22 5.98 -16.18
N ARG A 115 -7.10 6.58 -16.61
CA ARG A 115 -6.93 7.02 -18.01
C ARG A 115 -6.49 5.90 -18.94
N LEU A 116 -6.04 4.78 -18.40
CA LEU A 116 -5.62 3.61 -19.17
C LEU A 116 -6.84 2.77 -19.55
N SER A 117 -6.78 2.17 -20.73
CA SER A 117 -7.77 1.18 -21.17
C SER A 117 -7.75 -0.07 -20.28
N PRO A 118 -8.79 -0.91 -20.29
CA PRO A 118 -8.77 -2.18 -19.57
C PRO A 118 -7.59 -3.08 -19.98
N GLU A 119 -7.23 -3.10 -21.27
CA GLU A 119 -6.13 -3.88 -21.82
C GLU A 119 -4.77 -3.38 -21.31
N GLU A 120 -4.57 -2.06 -21.29
CA GLU A 120 -3.36 -1.43 -20.77
C GLU A 120 -3.22 -1.70 -19.26
N ARG A 121 -4.31 -1.61 -18.48
CA ARG A 121 -4.28 -1.96 -17.06
C ARG A 121 -3.95 -3.44 -16.85
N ALA A 122 -4.54 -4.32 -17.65
CA ALA A 122 -4.26 -5.76 -17.57
C ALA A 122 -2.79 -6.07 -17.87
N ALA A 123 -2.18 -5.41 -18.88
CA ALA A 123 -0.76 -5.52 -19.19
C ALA A 123 0.15 -5.09 -18.02
N LEU A 124 -0.30 -4.13 -17.21
CA LEU A 124 0.38 -3.71 -15.98
C LEU A 124 0.03 -4.58 -14.76
N GLY A 125 -0.82 -5.60 -14.92
CA GLY A 125 -1.27 -6.45 -13.83
C GLY A 125 -2.25 -5.78 -12.87
N ILE A 126 -2.93 -4.70 -13.28
CA ILE A 126 -3.91 -3.97 -12.49
C ILE A 126 -5.31 -4.44 -12.87
N SER A 127 -5.86 -5.34 -12.07
CA SER A 127 -7.26 -5.81 -12.21
C SER A 127 -8.25 -4.85 -11.53
N ASP A 128 -9.54 -5.08 -11.79
CA ASP A 128 -10.61 -4.34 -11.11
C ASP A 128 -10.79 -4.73 -9.62
N ALA A 129 -10.13 -5.79 -9.15
CA ALA A 129 -10.08 -6.16 -7.74
C ALA A 129 -8.82 -5.65 -7.00
N PHE A 130 -7.98 -4.88 -7.68
CA PHE A 130 -6.66 -4.49 -7.19
C PHE A 130 -6.73 -3.30 -6.23
N ILE A 131 -6.20 -3.48 -5.04
CA ILE A 131 -6.07 -2.46 -4.00
C ILE A 131 -4.58 -2.22 -3.72
N ARG A 132 -4.19 -0.96 -3.57
CA ARG A 132 -2.86 -0.56 -3.10
C ARG A 132 -2.98 0.01 -1.69
N ILE A 133 -2.15 -0.47 -0.77
CA ILE A 133 -1.97 0.11 0.57
C ILE A 133 -0.58 0.74 0.63
N SER A 134 -0.51 1.96 1.14
CA SER A 134 0.72 2.57 1.64
C SER A 134 0.69 2.44 3.15
N ALA A 135 1.49 1.53 3.70
CA ALA A 135 1.57 1.30 5.14
C ALA A 135 2.17 2.51 5.86
N GLY A 136 1.52 2.92 6.94
CA GLY A 136 1.99 3.93 7.87
C GLY A 136 2.91 3.36 8.95
N ILE A 137 2.84 3.94 10.14
CA ILE A 137 3.66 3.56 11.30
C ILE A 137 2.82 3.00 12.45
N GLU A 138 1.55 2.70 12.21
CA GLU A 138 0.61 2.14 13.19
C GLU A 138 1.11 0.78 13.71
N ASP A 139 0.44 0.29 14.73
CA ASP A 139 0.66 -1.07 15.20
C ASP A 139 0.23 -2.08 14.12
N GLU A 140 1.09 -3.04 13.83
CA GLU A 140 0.84 -4.03 12.78
C GLU A 140 -0.31 -4.98 13.09
N ALA A 141 -0.56 -5.28 14.38
CA ALA A 141 -1.67 -6.12 14.78
C ALA A 141 -3.01 -5.39 14.57
N ASP A 142 -3.06 -4.09 14.83
CA ASP A 142 -4.25 -3.25 14.60
C ASP A 142 -4.57 -3.14 13.10
N LEU A 143 -3.56 -2.93 12.26
CA LEU A 143 -3.75 -2.91 10.80
C LEU A 143 -4.20 -4.25 10.25
N ILE A 144 -3.62 -5.35 10.73
CA ILE A 144 -4.01 -6.70 10.33
C ILE A 144 -5.45 -6.98 10.76
N ALA A 145 -5.85 -6.57 11.97
CA ALA A 145 -7.22 -6.73 12.46
C ALA A 145 -8.22 -5.91 11.62
N ASP A 146 -7.84 -4.67 11.22
CA ASP A 146 -8.67 -3.84 10.35
C ASP A 146 -8.84 -4.45 8.96
N LEU A 147 -7.76 -4.95 8.36
CA LEU A 147 -7.81 -5.65 7.07
C LEU A 147 -8.61 -6.95 7.14
N ASP A 148 -8.46 -7.75 8.18
CA ASP A 148 -9.18 -9.01 8.36
C ASP A 148 -10.69 -8.77 8.48
N GLN A 149 -11.12 -7.79 9.29
CA GLN A 149 -12.53 -7.46 9.43
C GLN A 149 -13.12 -6.90 8.12
N ALA A 150 -12.34 -6.12 7.36
CA ALA A 150 -12.76 -5.59 6.08
C ALA A 150 -12.88 -6.69 5.00
N LEU A 151 -11.93 -7.61 4.93
CA LEU A 151 -11.96 -8.76 4.01
C LEU A 151 -13.12 -9.73 4.29
N LYS A 152 -13.65 -9.77 5.50
CA LYS A 152 -14.86 -10.55 5.83
C LYS A 152 -16.14 -10.04 5.15
N GLN A 153 -16.10 -8.84 4.54
CA GLN A 153 -17.25 -8.28 3.82
C GLN A 153 -17.44 -8.85 2.39
N ILE A 154 -16.54 -9.71 1.95
CA ILE A 154 -16.60 -10.34 0.62
C ILE A 154 -16.56 -11.87 0.66
#